data_fc3594c0a88f0bb07843f9c4edc2c7fb
#
_entry.id   fc3594c0a88f0bb07843f9c4edc2c7fb
#
_cell.length_a   1.000
_cell.length_b   1.000
_cell.length_c   1.000
_cell.angle_alpha   90.00
_cell.angle_beta   90.00
_cell.angle_gamma   90.00
#
_symmetry.space_group_name_H-M   'P 1'
#
loop_
_entity.id
_entity.type
_entity.pdbx_description
1 polymer ?
#
loop_
_entity_poly.entity_id
_entity_poly.type
_entity_poly.pdbx_seq_one_letter_code
_entity_poly.pdbx_strand_id
1 'polypeptide(L)'
;ILASEFKDLDKLMNATEQELINLEEFGQTMADSVVEFFKEEKNISVIEKLKEAGVNTKLIESDDEDIPKIFEKMKIVLTGTLPTLKRNDAKEMIEKRGGKATSSVSKSTSFVLAGEEAGSKLTKANDLGIKVIDEEKFLQLIELKTTDEVINNLES
;
A
#
# COMPACT_ATOMS: atom_id res chain seq x y z
N ILE A 1 -16.28 -6.11 3.61
CA ILE A 1 -17.61 -5.41 3.69
C ILE A 1 -17.76 -4.75 5.07
N LEU A 2 -17.78 -5.49 6.19
CA LEU A 2 -17.94 -4.90 7.54
C LEU A 2 -16.86 -3.86 7.86
N ALA A 3 -15.61 -4.16 7.59
CA ALA A 3 -14.50 -3.25 7.87
C ALA A 3 -14.56 -1.96 7.05
N SER A 4 -15.00 -2.03 5.80
CA SER A 4 -15.12 -0.85 4.93
C SER A 4 -16.29 0.05 5.32
N GLU A 5 -17.40 -0.53 5.81
CA GLU A 5 -18.59 0.24 6.18
C GLU A 5 -18.45 0.87 7.57
N PHE A 6 -18.00 0.09 8.54
CA PHE A 6 -17.91 0.57 9.92
C PHE A 6 -16.60 1.27 10.26
N LYS A 7 -15.50 0.99 9.52
CA LYS A 7 -14.17 1.61 9.66
C LYS A 7 -13.53 1.53 11.05
N ASP A 8 -14.30 1.23 12.06
CA ASP A 8 -13.88 1.12 13.46
C ASP A 8 -14.65 -0.02 14.14
N LEU A 9 -13.93 -0.84 14.88
CA LEU A 9 -14.51 -1.96 15.60
C LEU A 9 -15.56 -1.50 16.65
N ASP A 10 -15.36 -0.33 17.27
CA ASP A 10 -16.31 0.24 18.21
C ASP A 10 -17.67 0.57 17.57
N LYS A 11 -17.65 1.05 16.34
CA LYS A 11 -18.88 1.29 15.56
C LYS A 11 -19.58 -0.03 15.22
N LEU A 12 -18.81 -1.05 14.83
CA LEU A 12 -19.36 -2.37 14.54
C LEU A 12 -19.97 -3.03 15.79
N MET A 13 -19.31 -2.90 16.95
CA MET A 13 -19.83 -3.44 18.23
C MET A 13 -21.15 -2.79 18.64
N ASN A 14 -21.37 -1.54 18.28
CA ASN A 14 -22.61 -0.80 18.58
C ASN A 14 -23.60 -0.79 17.42
N ALA A 15 -23.30 -1.46 16.32
CA ALA A 15 -24.19 -1.53 15.16
C ALA A 15 -25.48 -2.27 15.50
N THR A 16 -26.59 -1.74 15.02
CA THR A 16 -27.88 -2.40 15.17
C THR A 16 -28.07 -3.49 14.12
N GLU A 17 -28.93 -4.47 14.42
CA GLU A 17 -29.30 -5.52 13.47
C GLU A 17 -29.78 -4.95 12.12
N GLN A 18 -30.54 -3.85 12.15
CA GLN A 18 -31.05 -3.18 10.96
C GLN A 18 -29.95 -2.53 10.10
N GLU A 19 -28.94 -1.97 10.73
CA GLU A 19 -27.78 -1.41 10.03
C GLU A 19 -26.98 -2.50 9.33
N LEU A 20 -26.84 -3.66 9.95
CA LEU A 20 -26.17 -4.82 9.37
C LEU A 20 -26.93 -5.43 8.19
N ILE A 21 -28.25 -5.54 8.30
CA ILE A 21 -29.12 -6.09 7.23
C ILE A 21 -29.13 -5.19 5.98
N ASN A 22 -28.96 -3.87 6.17
CA ASN A 22 -28.92 -2.92 5.06
C ASN A 22 -27.63 -2.99 4.23
N LEU A 23 -26.62 -3.72 4.71
CA LEU A 23 -25.40 -3.93 3.93
C LEU A 23 -25.64 -4.90 2.78
N GLU A 24 -25.15 -4.53 1.60
CA GLU A 24 -25.14 -5.42 0.45
C GLU A 24 -24.47 -6.76 0.80
N GLU A 25 -25.08 -7.86 0.42
CA GLU A 25 -24.63 -9.24 0.72
C GLU A 25 -24.82 -9.71 2.18
N PHE A 26 -25.37 -8.90 3.10
CA PHE A 26 -25.67 -9.30 4.47
C PHE A 26 -27.15 -9.74 4.61
N GLY A 27 -27.35 -11.04 4.86
CA GLY A 27 -28.67 -11.57 5.19
C GLY A 27 -28.99 -11.50 6.68
N GLN A 28 -30.28 -11.67 7.04
CA GLN A 28 -30.75 -11.68 8.42
C GLN A 28 -29.95 -12.61 9.33
N THR A 29 -29.67 -13.83 8.90
CA THR A 29 -28.91 -14.82 9.68
C THR A 29 -27.47 -14.36 10.00
N MET A 30 -26.82 -13.64 9.06
CA MET A 30 -25.49 -13.10 9.28
C MET A 30 -25.51 -11.91 10.24
N ALA A 31 -26.49 -11.04 10.12
CA ALA A 31 -26.69 -9.91 11.03
C ALA A 31 -26.93 -10.39 12.46
N ASP A 32 -27.81 -11.38 12.63
CA ASP A 32 -28.11 -12.01 13.95
C ASP A 32 -26.82 -12.58 14.57
N SER A 33 -26.02 -13.31 13.79
CA SER A 33 -24.78 -13.91 14.28
C SER A 33 -23.75 -12.87 14.72
N VAL A 34 -23.63 -11.75 14.01
CA VAL A 34 -22.74 -10.64 14.39
C VAL A 34 -23.20 -9.96 15.66
N VAL A 35 -24.50 -9.66 15.76
CA VAL A 35 -25.09 -9.03 16.96
C VAL A 35 -24.94 -9.95 18.18
N GLU A 36 -25.19 -11.24 18.02
CA GLU A 36 -25.02 -12.22 19.09
C GLU A 36 -23.58 -12.34 19.55
N PHE A 37 -22.62 -12.36 18.61
CA PHE A 37 -21.18 -12.38 18.91
C PHE A 37 -20.78 -11.21 19.81
N PHE A 38 -21.24 -9.99 19.51
CA PHE A 38 -20.90 -8.80 20.29
C PHE A 38 -21.76 -8.61 21.56
N LYS A 39 -22.80 -9.41 21.76
CA LYS A 39 -23.54 -9.47 23.03
C LYS A 39 -22.90 -10.37 24.06
N GLU A 40 -22.04 -11.30 23.66
CA GLU A 40 -21.33 -12.15 24.59
C GLU A 40 -20.22 -11.39 25.32
N GLU A 41 -20.30 -11.32 26.65
CA GLU A 41 -19.33 -10.63 27.51
C GLU A 41 -17.89 -11.15 27.32
N LYS A 42 -17.72 -12.45 27.01
CA LYS A 42 -16.43 -13.06 26.74
C LYS A 42 -15.76 -12.45 25.51
N ASN A 43 -16.53 -12.23 24.44
CA ASN A 43 -16.03 -11.66 23.19
C ASN A 43 -15.68 -10.18 23.37
N ILE A 44 -16.52 -9.43 24.08
CA ILE A 44 -16.25 -8.03 24.42
C ILE A 44 -14.98 -7.91 25.25
N SER A 45 -14.81 -8.76 26.27
CA SER A 45 -13.62 -8.77 27.13
C SER A 45 -12.35 -9.08 26.36
N VAL A 46 -12.37 -9.99 25.39
CA VAL A 46 -11.22 -10.28 24.51
C VAL A 46 -10.87 -9.08 23.66
N ILE A 47 -11.87 -8.41 23.07
CA ILE A 47 -11.67 -7.22 22.23
C ILE A 47 -11.09 -6.07 23.06
N GLU A 48 -11.60 -5.83 24.27
CA GLU A 48 -11.06 -4.81 25.18
C GLU A 48 -9.61 -5.09 25.54
N LYS A 49 -9.24 -6.33 25.86
CA LYS A 49 -7.85 -6.74 26.11
C LYS A 49 -6.94 -6.53 24.90
N LEU A 50 -7.42 -6.80 23.68
CA LEU A 50 -6.68 -6.55 22.45
C LEU A 50 -6.44 -5.04 22.23
N LYS A 51 -7.43 -4.20 22.53
CA LYS A 51 -7.29 -2.74 22.47
C LYS A 51 -6.26 -2.22 23.48
N GLU A 52 -6.31 -2.72 24.72
CA GLU A 52 -5.33 -2.38 25.76
C GLU A 52 -3.90 -2.81 25.41
N ALA A 53 -3.76 -3.93 24.67
CA ALA A 53 -2.48 -4.41 24.14
C ALA A 53 -1.95 -3.60 22.95
N GLY A 54 -2.67 -2.56 22.51
CA GLY A 54 -2.28 -1.70 21.39
C GLY A 54 -2.57 -2.26 20.00
N VAL A 55 -3.44 -3.24 19.88
CA VAL A 55 -3.89 -3.76 18.58
C VAL A 55 -4.74 -2.70 17.88
N ASN A 56 -4.44 -2.42 16.63
CA ASN A 56 -5.20 -1.48 15.83
C ASN A 56 -6.57 -2.06 15.46
N THR A 57 -7.63 -1.47 15.98
CA THR A 57 -9.02 -1.87 15.74
C THR A 57 -9.74 -0.99 14.72
N LYS A 58 -9.04 0.03 14.21
CA LYS A 58 -9.54 0.91 13.16
C LYS A 58 -9.08 0.41 11.81
N LEU A 59 -9.95 0.52 10.81
CA LEU A 59 -9.50 0.39 9.44
C LEU A 59 -8.47 1.49 9.22
N ILE A 60 -7.24 1.10 8.91
CA ILE A 60 -6.27 2.02 8.35
C ILE A 60 -6.84 2.35 6.97
N GLU A 61 -7.57 3.46 6.89
CA GLU A 61 -7.71 4.08 5.59
C GLU A 61 -6.29 4.36 5.16
N SER A 62 -5.83 3.64 4.15
CA SER A 62 -4.62 4.07 3.49
C SER A 62 -4.92 5.48 3.05
N ASP A 63 -4.14 6.44 3.54
CA ASP A 63 -4.17 7.84 3.05
C ASP A 63 -3.72 7.89 1.58
N ASP A 64 -4.10 6.85 0.81
CA ASP A 64 -3.78 6.69 -0.61
C ASP A 64 -4.45 7.78 -1.47
N GLU A 65 -5.49 8.44 -0.92
CA GLU A 65 -6.15 9.54 -1.60
C GLU A 65 -5.29 10.82 -1.64
N ASP A 66 -4.38 10.99 -0.67
CA ASP A 66 -3.49 12.17 -0.58
C ASP A 66 -2.06 11.88 -1.09
N ILE A 67 -1.74 10.65 -1.49
CA ILE A 67 -0.43 10.33 -2.05
C ILE A 67 -0.36 10.83 -3.49
N PRO A 68 0.52 11.80 -3.79
CA PRO A 68 0.64 12.31 -5.15
C PRO A 68 1.10 11.20 -6.10
N LYS A 69 0.40 11.05 -7.22
CA LYS A 69 0.71 10.01 -8.23
C LYS A 69 1.88 10.44 -9.12
N ILE A 70 3.02 10.68 -8.50
CA ILE A 70 4.24 11.16 -9.15
C ILE A 70 4.85 10.18 -10.16
N PHE A 71 4.52 8.90 -10.06
CA PHE A 71 4.98 7.85 -10.97
C PHE A 71 3.90 7.41 -11.97
N GLU A 72 2.86 8.20 -12.17
CA GLU A 72 1.78 7.86 -13.10
C GLU A 72 2.32 7.57 -14.50
N LYS A 73 1.89 6.45 -15.07
CA LYS A 73 2.33 5.90 -16.37
C LYS A 73 3.81 5.51 -16.45
N MET A 74 4.57 5.60 -15.35
CA MET A 74 5.96 5.17 -15.31
C MET A 74 6.08 3.66 -15.05
N LYS A 75 7.03 3.03 -15.75
CA LYS A 75 7.44 1.65 -15.49
C LYS A 75 8.81 1.66 -14.83
N ILE A 76 8.86 1.11 -13.63
CA ILE A 76 10.05 1.13 -12.77
C ILE A 76 10.51 -0.31 -12.55
N VAL A 77 11.77 -0.59 -12.82
CA VAL A 77 12.36 -1.91 -12.59
C VAL A 77 13.07 -1.92 -11.24
N LEU A 78 12.78 -2.93 -10.43
CA LEU A 78 13.48 -3.18 -9.17
C LEU A 78 14.51 -4.29 -9.38
N THR A 79 15.77 -4.02 -9.09
CA THR A 79 16.87 -4.99 -9.20
C THR A 79 17.86 -4.85 -8.03
N GLY A 80 18.46 -5.97 -7.65
CA GLY A 80 19.38 -6.02 -6.52
C GLY A 80 18.66 -5.97 -5.17
N THR A 81 19.45 -5.87 -4.10
CA THR A 81 18.99 -5.76 -2.71
C THR A 81 19.11 -4.32 -2.25
N LEU A 82 18.02 -3.73 -1.81
CA LEU A 82 18.04 -2.37 -1.27
C LEU A 82 18.55 -2.39 0.18
N PRO A 83 19.40 -1.42 0.57
CA PRO A 83 20.01 -1.38 1.90
C PRO A 83 19.02 -1.31 3.07
N THR A 84 17.99 -0.47 2.95
CA THR A 84 17.01 -0.23 4.03
C THR A 84 15.59 -0.64 3.68
N LEU A 85 15.22 -0.68 2.40
CA LEU A 85 13.88 -1.05 1.93
C LEU A 85 13.81 -2.52 1.53
N LYS A 86 12.73 -3.17 1.93
CA LYS A 86 12.39 -4.46 1.32
C LYS A 86 11.85 -4.25 -0.09
N ARG A 87 12.12 -5.19 -0.97
CA ARG A 87 11.65 -5.14 -2.36
C ARG A 87 10.13 -4.96 -2.48
N ASN A 88 9.37 -5.60 -1.58
CA ASN A 88 7.92 -5.47 -1.56
C ASN A 88 7.47 -4.08 -1.11
N ASP A 89 8.16 -3.49 -0.16
CA ASP A 89 7.87 -2.13 0.34
C ASP A 89 8.13 -1.09 -0.76
N ALA A 90 9.26 -1.20 -1.46
CA ALA A 90 9.58 -0.35 -2.60
C ALA A 90 8.55 -0.50 -3.74
N LYS A 91 8.11 -1.73 -4.02
CA LYS A 91 7.06 -2.00 -4.99
C LYS A 91 5.75 -1.31 -4.60
N GLU A 92 5.33 -1.45 -3.36
CA GLU A 92 4.11 -0.83 -2.83
C GLU A 92 4.18 0.70 -2.90
N MET A 93 5.33 1.30 -2.54
CA MET A 93 5.56 2.75 -2.65
C MET A 93 5.41 3.27 -4.08
N ILE A 94 5.87 2.50 -5.07
CA ILE A 94 5.74 2.82 -6.50
C ILE A 94 4.28 2.74 -6.93
N GLU A 95 3.60 1.64 -6.59
CA GLU A 95 2.22 1.38 -7.01
C GLU A 95 1.23 2.38 -6.39
N LYS A 96 1.43 2.74 -5.12
CA LYS A 96 0.64 3.78 -4.44
C LYS A 96 0.79 5.16 -5.10
N ARG A 97 1.91 5.42 -5.76
CA ARG A 97 2.17 6.66 -6.50
C ARG A 97 1.83 6.58 -7.99
N GLY A 98 1.06 5.58 -8.39
CA GLY A 98 0.57 5.41 -9.76
C GLY A 98 1.55 4.75 -10.72
N GLY A 99 2.74 4.35 -10.26
CA GLY A 99 3.74 3.65 -11.06
C GLY A 99 3.47 2.15 -11.18
N LYS A 100 4.17 1.52 -12.11
CA LYS A 100 4.14 0.06 -12.29
C LYS A 100 5.52 -0.53 -12.02
N ALA A 101 5.63 -1.35 -10.98
CA ALA A 101 6.84 -2.09 -10.70
C ALA A 101 6.94 -3.32 -11.60
N THR A 102 8.06 -3.47 -12.29
CA THR A 102 8.34 -4.59 -13.20
C THR A 102 9.66 -5.27 -12.85
N SER A 103 9.82 -6.50 -13.30
CA SER A 103 11.04 -7.29 -13.05
C SER A 103 12.00 -7.33 -14.24
N SER A 104 11.59 -6.83 -15.40
CA SER A 104 12.37 -6.88 -16.63
C SER A 104 12.58 -5.49 -17.23
N VAL A 105 13.81 -5.22 -17.62
CA VAL A 105 14.22 -3.97 -18.30
C VAL A 105 13.80 -4.03 -19.77
N SER A 106 13.15 -2.98 -20.25
CA SER A 106 12.74 -2.80 -21.64
C SER A 106 12.81 -1.34 -22.06
N LYS A 107 12.73 -1.06 -23.34
CA LYS A 107 12.71 0.32 -23.87
C LYS A 107 11.58 1.21 -23.31
N SER A 108 10.54 0.60 -22.74
CA SER A 108 9.45 1.31 -22.09
C SER A 108 9.64 1.52 -20.58
N THR A 109 10.80 1.13 -20.03
CA THR A 109 11.17 1.36 -18.64
C THR A 109 11.54 2.82 -18.45
N SER A 110 10.95 3.49 -17.48
CA SER A 110 11.22 4.90 -17.17
C SER A 110 12.55 5.08 -16.43
N PHE A 111 12.76 4.25 -15.41
CA PHE A 111 14.04 4.15 -14.71
C PHE A 111 14.18 2.82 -13.98
N VAL A 112 15.39 2.51 -13.54
CA VAL A 112 15.71 1.32 -12.76
C VAL A 112 16.13 1.74 -11.36
N LEU A 113 15.49 1.18 -10.35
CA LEU A 113 15.93 1.26 -8.96
C LEU A 113 16.85 0.08 -8.69
N ALA A 114 18.14 0.36 -8.61
CA ALA A 114 19.21 -0.62 -8.42
C ALA A 114 19.72 -0.58 -6.98
N GLY A 115 19.63 -1.71 -6.30
CA GLY A 115 20.30 -1.95 -5.04
C GLY A 115 21.65 -2.63 -5.24
N GLU A 116 22.21 -3.15 -4.16
CA GLU A 116 23.42 -3.95 -4.19
C GLU A 116 23.21 -5.23 -5.03
N GLU A 117 24.26 -5.66 -5.73
CA GLU A 117 24.23 -6.85 -6.60
C GLU A 117 23.17 -6.81 -7.71
N ALA A 118 22.95 -5.63 -8.29
CA ALA A 118 21.92 -5.43 -9.33
C ALA A 118 22.15 -6.25 -10.63
N GLY A 119 23.32 -6.80 -10.84
CA GLY A 119 23.64 -7.81 -11.86
C GLY A 119 23.33 -7.40 -13.31
N SER A 120 22.93 -8.38 -14.11
CA SER A 120 22.70 -8.22 -15.57
C SER A 120 21.61 -7.21 -15.95
N LYS A 121 20.68 -6.90 -15.04
CA LYS A 121 19.64 -5.90 -15.31
C LYS A 121 20.18 -4.48 -15.33
N LEU A 122 21.21 -4.20 -14.55
CA LEU A 122 21.93 -2.93 -14.57
C LEU A 122 22.63 -2.72 -15.92
N THR A 123 23.35 -3.75 -16.40
CA THR A 123 23.99 -3.73 -17.71
C THR A 123 22.97 -3.48 -18.82
N LYS A 124 21.85 -4.20 -18.80
CA LYS A 124 20.79 -4.03 -19.78
C LYS A 124 20.14 -2.64 -19.74
N ALA A 125 20.00 -2.03 -18.57
CA ALA A 125 19.49 -0.67 -18.43
C ALA A 125 20.46 0.35 -19.08
N ASN A 126 21.76 0.19 -18.84
CA ASN A 126 22.80 1.02 -19.43
C ASN A 126 22.84 0.87 -20.97
N ASP A 127 22.75 -0.36 -21.48
CA ASP A 127 22.71 -0.65 -22.92
C ASP A 127 21.50 -0.01 -23.62
N LEU A 128 20.38 0.11 -22.92
CA LEU A 128 19.16 0.74 -23.44
C LEU A 128 19.09 2.26 -23.17
N GLY A 129 20.10 2.82 -22.51
CA GLY A 129 20.12 4.23 -22.13
C GLY A 129 19.08 4.61 -21.06
N ILE A 130 18.67 3.64 -20.24
CA ILE A 130 17.66 3.85 -19.19
C ILE A 130 18.37 4.35 -17.92
N LYS A 131 17.85 5.39 -17.32
CA LYS A 131 18.37 5.94 -16.08
C LYS A 131 18.34 4.92 -14.96
N VAL A 132 19.42 4.82 -14.22
CA VAL A 132 19.55 3.97 -13.03
C VAL A 132 19.72 4.87 -11.82
N ILE A 133 18.95 4.60 -10.78
CA ILE A 133 19.01 5.30 -9.50
C ILE A 133 19.20 4.30 -8.37
N ASP A 134 19.77 4.76 -7.27
CA ASP A 134 19.91 4.02 -6.02
C ASP A 134 18.71 4.26 -5.07
N GLU A 135 18.75 3.62 -3.92
CA GLU A 135 17.71 3.77 -2.90
C GLU A 135 17.62 5.21 -2.37
N GLU A 136 18.76 5.87 -2.14
CA GLU A 136 18.80 7.24 -1.63
C GLU A 136 18.09 8.21 -2.59
N LYS A 137 18.40 8.11 -3.87
CA LYS A 137 17.76 8.91 -4.92
C LYS A 137 16.26 8.58 -5.03
N PHE A 138 15.88 7.32 -4.91
CA PHE A 138 14.49 6.90 -4.90
C PHE A 138 13.71 7.53 -3.73
N LEU A 139 14.29 7.53 -2.52
CA LEU A 139 13.67 8.16 -1.36
C LEU A 139 13.47 9.67 -1.55
N GLN A 140 14.42 10.34 -2.19
CA GLN A 140 14.25 11.75 -2.58
C GLN A 140 13.11 11.95 -3.58
N LEU A 141 12.97 11.06 -4.55
CA LEU A 141 11.90 11.15 -5.56
C LEU A 141 10.51 10.98 -4.95
N ILE A 142 10.34 10.09 -3.97
CA ILE A 142 9.02 9.87 -3.34
C ILE A 142 8.54 11.04 -2.46
N GLU A 143 9.43 11.97 -2.11
CA GLU A 143 9.07 13.21 -1.41
C GLU A 143 8.55 14.32 -2.34
N LEU A 144 8.72 14.15 -3.66
CA LEU A 144 8.23 15.10 -4.66
C LEU A 144 6.71 15.03 -4.79
N LYS A 145 6.12 16.11 -5.30
CA LYS A 145 4.66 16.26 -5.39
C LYS A 145 4.12 16.10 -6.81
N THR A 146 4.96 16.22 -7.82
CA THR A 146 4.55 16.17 -9.22
C THR A 146 5.43 15.26 -10.07
N THR A 147 4.85 14.72 -11.15
CA THR A 147 5.58 13.90 -12.12
C THR A 147 6.67 14.68 -12.82
N ASP A 148 6.46 15.97 -13.09
CA ASP A 148 7.43 16.84 -13.75
C ASP A 148 8.69 17.04 -12.88
N GLU A 149 8.53 17.16 -11.56
CA GLU A 149 9.65 17.21 -10.62
C GLU A 149 10.47 15.93 -10.63
N VAL A 150 9.81 14.77 -10.75
CA VAL A 150 10.49 13.46 -10.87
C VAL A 150 11.32 13.40 -12.15
N ILE A 151 10.74 13.77 -13.28
CA ILE A 151 11.43 13.77 -14.58
C ILE A 151 12.65 14.68 -14.52
N ASN A 152 12.52 15.91 -14.05
CA ASN A 152 13.62 16.87 -13.92
C ASN A 152 14.75 16.35 -13.01
N ASN A 153 14.39 15.67 -11.91
CA ASN A 153 15.37 15.05 -11.01
C ASN A 153 16.06 13.82 -11.60
N LEU A 154 15.40 13.11 -12.51
CA LEU A 154 16.02 11.99 -13.23
C LEU A 154 16.99 12.46 -14.31
N GLU A 155 16.75 13.62 -14.93
CA GLU A 155 17.62 14.19 -15.97
C GLU A 155 18.83 14.94 -15.42
N SER A 156 18.76 15.34 -14.16
CA SER A 156 19.88 15.98 -13.45
C SER A 156 20.91 14.97 -12.95
#